data_45c83221c2f7643041a24c33464fcf39
#
_entry.id   45c83221c2f7643041a24c33464fcf39
#
_cell.length_a   1.000
_cell.length_b   1.000
_cell.length_c   1.000
_cell.angle_alpha   90.00
_cell.angle_beta   90.00
_cell.angle_gamma   90.00
#
_symmetry.space_group_name_H-M   'P 1'
#
loop_
_entity.id
_entity.type
_entity.pdbx_description
1 polymer ?
#
loop_
_entity_poly.entity_id
_entity_poly.type
_entity_poly.pdbx_seq_one_letter_code
_entity_poly.pdbx_strand_id
1 'polypeptide(L)'
;MKITITGSLGHISKPLTEELVQKGHEVTVISSNAEKQKEIEALGAKAAIGSIEDVDFLPAIFTGADAVYTMVPPTNFMDPDFDLIAHCRHIANNYAEAIKASGVKRVVHLSSIGAHMEKDSGLILAHRQVEVILDKLSDVNITFMRPVGFYYNLLGFIPMIKNQGIISANYGADDDLAWVSPIDIAAAVAEELETPVTGRKVRYVASDELTGNETASILGAAIGKPDLQWVLISDEQRRLILESFGLNPTIAAGLVEMFAAQHSGALMEDYYRNKPVFGKVKTVDFAKEFAAVYHKN
;
A
#
# COMPACT_ATOMS: atom_id res chain seq x y z
N MET A 1 -19.79 12.88 -8.85
CA MET A 1 -18.89 12.29 -9.86
C MET A 1 -19.14 10.79 -9.95
N LYS A 2 -18.82 10.19 -11.09
CA LYS A 2 -18.76 8.73 -11.25
C LYS A 2 -17.32 8.27 -11.03
N ILE A 3 -17.08 7.46 -10.03
CA ILE A 3 -15.75 7.04 -9.62
C ILE A 3 -15.65 5.52 -9.63
N THR A 4 -14.66 4.97 -10.32
CA THR A 4 -14.39 3.54 -10.29
C THR A 4 -13.17 3.23 -9.43
N ILE A 5 -13.31 2.23 -8.54
CA ILE A 5 -12.31 1.85 -7.55
C ILE A 5 -11.90 0.40 -7.79
N THR A 6 -10.60 0.14 -7.89
CA THR A 6 -10.03 -1.22 -7.86
C THR A 6 -9.68 -1.64 -6.43
N GLY A 7 -9.34 -2.92 -6.22
CA GLY A 7 -8.90 -3.42 -4.90
C GLY A 7 -10.03 -3.92 -4.00
N SER A 8 -11.23 -4.13 -4.58
CA SER A 8 -12.38 -4.71 -3.88
C SER A 8 -12.72 -3.97 -2.57
N LEU A 9 -12.93 -4.72 -1.49
CA LEU A 9 -13.12 -4.19 -0.12
C LEU A 9 -11.87 -4.41 0.75
N GLY A 10 -10.68 -4.13 0.17
CA GLY A 10 -9.42 -4.15 0.89
C GLY A 10 -9.28 -3.01 1.90
N HIS A 11 -8.18 -3.01 2.66
CA HIS A 11 -7.93 -2.09 3.77
C HIS A 11 -8.05 -0.60 3.40
N ILE A 12 -7.75 -0.23 2.14
CA ILE A 12 -7.85 1.15 1.65
C ILE A 12 -9.16 1.34 0.88
N SER A 13 -9.50 0.41 -0.02
CA SER A 13 -10.63 0.58 -0.94
C SER A 13 -11.98 0.55 -0.23
N LYS A 14 -12.13 -0.18 0.89
CA LYS A 14 -13.37 -0.17 1.67
C LYS A 14 -13.64 1.20 2.30
N PRO A 15 -12.76 1.77 3.16
CA PRO A 15 -12.98 3.11 3.72
C PRO A 15 -13.05 4.21 2.65
N LEU A 16 -12.32 4.08 1.53
CA LEU A 16 -12.45 4.98 0.39
C LEU A 16 -13.85 4.94 -0.23
N THR A 17 -14.41 3.74 -0.41
CA THR A 17 -15.77 3.55 -0.92
C THR A 17 -16.80 4.19 0.00
N GLU A 18 -16.71 3.93 1.30
CA GLU A 18 -17.58 4.48 2.32
C GLU A 18 -17.56 6.02 2.31
N GLU A 19 -16.37 6.61 2.27
CA GLU A 19 -16.20 8.07 2.26
C GLU A 19 -16.80 8.70 0.98
N LEU A 20 -16.50 8.14 -0.20
CA LEU A 20 -16.98 8.68 -1.46
C LEU A 20 -18.49 8.54 -1.62
N VAL A 21 -19.10 7.45 -1.16
CA VAL A 21 -20.54 7.26 -1.14
C VAL A 21 -21.20 8.27 -0.18
N GLN A 22 -20.64 8.48 1.01
CA GLN A 22 -21.14 9.49 1.96
C GLN A 22 -21.09 10.91 1.40
N LYS A 23 -20.10 11.20 0.56
CA LYS A 23 -19.98 12.49 -0.15
C LYS A 23 -20.92 12.62 -1.36
N GLY A 24 -21.72 11.59 -1.66
CA GLY A 24 -22.73 11.60 -2.73
C GLY A 24 -22.19 11.28 -4.13
N HIS A 25 -21.04 10.62 -4.24
CA HIS A 25 -20.53 10.13 -5.52
C HIS A 25 -21.19 8.82 -5.95
N GLU A 26 -21.29 8.59 -7.26
CA GLU A 26 -21.63 7.29 -7.83
C GLU A 26 -20.35 6.42 -7.88
N VAL A 27 -20.24 5.48 -6.95
CA VAL A 27 -19.05 4.65 -6.82
C VAL A 27 -19.30 3.27 -7.42
N THR A 28 -18.37 2.81 -8.28
CA THR A 28 -18.30 1.43 -8.77
C THR A 28 -17.05 0.76 -8.22
N VAL A 29 -17.19 -0.38 -7.56
CA VAL A 29 -16.08 -1.14 -6.98
C VAL A 29 -15.84 -2.41 -7.79
N ILE A 30 -14.63 -2.59 -8.29
CA ILE A 30 -14.19 -3.79 -8.99
C ILE A 30 -13.75 -4.86 -7.99
N SER A 31 -14.28 -6.06 -8.12
CA SER A 31 -13.88 -7.23 -7.33
C SER A 31 -13.86 -8.48 -8.19
N SER A 32 -12.81 -9.30 -8.08
CA SER A 32 -12.78 -10.63 -8.69
C SER A 32 -13.58 -11.68 -7.92
N ASN A 33 -13.97 -11.38 -6.67
CA ASN A 33 -14.77 -12.27 -5.83
C ASN A 33 -16.26 -11.90 -5.90
N ALA A 34 -17.08 -12.74 -6.52
CA ALA A 34 -18.53 -12.55 -6.64
C ALA A 34 -19.26 -12.51 -5.27
N GLU A 35 -18.73 -13.16 -4.24
CA GLU A 35 -19.31 -13.13 -2.89
C GLU A 35 -19.31 -11.74 -2.26
N LYS A 36 -18.41 -10.85 -2.73
CA LYS A 36 -18.31 -9.46 -2.27
C LYS A 36 -19.39 -8.55 -2.81
N GLN A 37 -20.17 -9.00 -3.82
CA GLN A 37 -21.19 -8.17 -4.46
C GLN A 37 -22.15 -7.55 -3.43
N LYS A 38 -22.75 -8.39 -2.58
CA LYS A 38 -23.74 -7.91 -1.58
C LYS A 38 -23.14 -6.93 -0.57
N GLU A 39 -21.88 -7.16 -0.17
CA GLU A 39 -21.19 -6.27 0.76
C GLU A 39 -20.90 -4.92 0.11
N ILE A 40 -20.47 -4.89 -1.16
CA ILE A 40 -20.26 -3.66 -1.94
C ILE A 40 -21.57 -2.88 -2.09
N GLU A 41 -22.65 -3.56 -2.48
CA GLU A 41 -23.97 -2.94 -2.67
C GLU A 41 -24.54 -2.40 -1.35
N ALA A 42 -24.29 -3.07 -0.23
CA ALA A 42 -24.68 -2.62 1.11
C ALA A 42 -23.98 -1.32 1.55
N LEU A 43 -22.81 -1.00 0.99
CA LEU A 43 -22.13 0.28 1.19
C LEU A 43 -22.74 1.41 0.33
N GLY A 44 -23.70 1.11 -0.56
CA GLY A 44 -24.27 2.07 -1.50
C GLY A 44 -23.48 2.22 -2.81
N ALA A 45 -22.50 1.36 -3.07
CA ALA A 45 -21.72 1.34 -4.30
C ALA A 45 -22.27 0.29 -5.30
N LYS A 46 -21.91 0.42 -6.57
CA LYS A 46 -22.16 -0.60 -7.59
C LYS A 46 -21.02 -1.62 -7.59
N ALA A 47 -21.34 -2.91 -7.63
CA ALA A 47 -20.35 -3.95 -7.78
C ALA A 47 -20.10 -4.24 -9.27
N ALA A 48 -18.82 -4.25 -9.68
CA ALA A 48 -18.38 -4.73 -10.97
C ALA A 48 -17.55 -6.00 -10.74
N ILE A 49 -18.15 -7.17 -10.98
CA ILE A 49 -17.50 -8.46 -10.74
C ILE A 49 -16.71 -8.89 -11.97
N GLY A 50 -15.39 -8.95 -11.84
CA GLY A 50 -14.46 -9.31 -12.89
C GLY A 50 -13.00 -9.12 -12.48
N SER A 51 -12.08 -9.58 -13.31
CA SER A 51 -10.64 -9.48 -13.06
C SER A 51 -10.06 -8.22 -13.68
N ILE A 52 -9.14 -7.57 -12.98
CA ILE A 52 -8.32 -6.48 -13.52
C ILE A 52 -7.28 -6.99 -14.55
N GLU A 53 -7.14 -8.30 -14.68
CA GLU A 53 -6.31 -8.95 -15.70
C GLU A 53 -7.07 -9.19 -17.01
N ASP A 54 -8.40 -9.02 -16.99
CA ASP A 54 -9.24 -9.16 -18.18
C ASP A 54 -9.20 -7.87 -19.00
N VAL A 55 -8.62 -7.98 -20.19
CA VAL A 55 -8.37 -6.85 -21.10
C VAL A 55 -9.65 -6.25 -21.69
N ASP A 56 -10.74 -7.01 -21.73
CA ASP A 56 -12.04 -6.53 -22.25
C ASP A 56 -12.93 -5.96 -21.15
N PHE A 57 -12.77 -6.44 -19.93
CA PHE A 57 -13.56 -6.03 -18.76
C PHE A 57 -13.25 -4.60 -18.31
N LEU A 58 -11.97 -4.28 -18.11
CA LEU A 58 -11.57 -2.97 -17.55
C LEU A 58 -12.01 -1.78 -18.40
N PRO A 59 -11.82 -1.77 -19.75
CA PRO A 59 -12.28 -0.64 -20.56
C PRO A 59 -13.78 -0.38 -20.44
N ALA A 60 -14.58 -1.45 -20.39
CA ALA A 60 -16.04 -1.33 -20.25
C ALA A 60 -16.42 -0.67 -18.92
N ILE A 61 -15.74 -1.04 -17.82
CA ILE A 61 -16.05 -0.51 -16.48
C ILE A 61 -15.48 0.91 -16.26
N PHE A 62 -14.38 1.28 -16.91
CA PHE A 62 -13.82 2.63 -16.85
C PHE A 62 -14.57 3.62 -17.75
N THR A 63 -15.28 3.13 -18.78
CA THR A 63 -16.04 4.00 -19.69
C THR A 63 -17.12 4.78 -18.95
N GLY A 64 -17.08 6.11 -19.10
CA GLY A 64 -18.01 7.03 -18.45
C GLY A 64 -17.70 7.35 -17.00
N ALA A 65 -16.60 6.84 -16.44
CA ALA A 65 -16.10 7.31 -15.16
C ALA A 65 -15.44 8.69 -15.29
N ASP A 66 -15.70 9.58 -14.33
CA ASP A 66 -15.03 10.88 -14.21
C ASP A 66 -13.59 10.70 -13.70
N ALA A 67 -13.39 9.73 -12.81
CA ALA A 67 -12.08 9.39 -12.24
C ALA A 67 -11.99 7.90 -11.89
N VAL A 68 -10.76 7.37 -11.89
CA VAL A 68 -10.50 5.99 -11.45
C VAL A 68 -9.41 5.96 -10.39
N TYR A 69 -9.59 5.11 -9.38
CA TYR A 69 -8.54 4.72 -8.44
C TYR A 69 -8.02 3.34 -8.82
N THR A 70 -6.70 3.24 -8.98
CA THR A 70 -6.03 1.99 -9.37
C THR A 70 -4.96 1.59 -8.36
N MET A 71 -4.77 0.30 -8.17
CA MET A 71 -3.72 -0.27 -7.32
C MET A 71 -3.35 -1.67 -7.81
N VAL A 72 -2.16 -2.14 -7.49
CA VAL A 72 -1.76 -3.53 -7.71
C VAL A 72 -2.16 -4.34 -6.47
N PRO A 73 -3.02 -5.36 -6.61
CA PRO A 73 -3.42 -6.19 -5.47
C PRO A 73 -2.24 -6.99 -4.91
N PRO A 74 -2.29 -7.32 -3.60
CA PRO A 74 -1.33 -8.25 -3.02
C PRO A 74 -1.43 -9.62 -3.67
N THR A 75 -0.32 -10.33 -3.73
CA THR A 75 -0.16 -11.61 -4.41
C THR A 75 0.40 -12.67 -3.48
N ASN A 76 0.53 -13.91 -3.96
CA ASN A 76 1.10 -15.00 -3.18
C ASN A 76 2.64 -14.96 -3.21
N PHE A 77 3.26 -14.36 -2.23
CA PHE A 77 4.73 -14.27 -2.09
C PHE A 77 5.40 -15.61 -1.70
N MET A 78 4.64 -16.67 -1.47
CA MET A 78 5.18 -18.00 -1.20
C MET A 78 5.30 -18.85 -2.48
N ASP A 79 4.72 -18.41 -3.60
CA ASP A 79 4.86 -19.09 -4.88
C ASP A 79 6.30 -18.97 -5.38
N PRO A 80 7.05 -20.09 -5.53
CA PRO A 80 8.45 -20.06 -5.91
C PRO A 80 8.70 -19.53 -7.34
N ASP A 81 7.69 -19.61 -8.20
CA ASP A 81 7.76 -19.19 -9.61
C ASP A 81 7.22 -17.76 -9.82
N PHE A 82 6.79 -17.09 -8.75
CA PHE A 82 6.18 -15.77 -8.85
C PHE A 82 7.21 -14.67 -9.12
N ASP A 83 7.04 -13.98 -10.27
CA ASP A 83 7.80 -12.77 -10.63
C ASP A 83 6.94 -11.51 -10.36
N LEU A 84 7.24 -10.81 -9.27
CA LEU A 84 6.53 -9.59 -8.86
C LEU A 84 6.64 -8.48 -9.90
N ILE A 85 7.81 -8.29 -10.51
CA ILE A 85 8.04 -7.20 -11.48
C ILE A 85 7.25 -7.50 -12.76
N ALA A 86 7.29 -8.73 -13.26
CA ALA A 86 6.52 -9.13 -14.43
C ALA A 86 5.00 -8.98 -14.18
N HIS A 87 4.53 -9.42 -13.01
CA HIS A 87 3.13 -9.27 -12.60
C HIS A 87 2.70 -7.79 -12.55
N CYS A 88 3.46 -6.93 -11.87
CA CYS A 88 3.15 -5.51 -11.79
C CYS A 88 3.15 -4.82 -13.15
N ARG A 89 4.08 -5.18 -14.05
CA ARG A 89 4.10 -4.70 -15.44
C ARG A 89 2.86 -5.15 -16.21
N HIS A 90 2.43 -6.40 -16.04
CA HIS A 90 1.23 -6.92 -16.69
C HIS A 90 0.00 -6.09 -16.26
N ILE A 91 -0.23 -5.95 -14.96
CA ILE A 91 -1.35 -5.14 -14.42
C ILE A 91 -1.28 -3.68 -14.88
N ALA A 92 -0.09 -3.08 -14.86
CA ALA A 92 0.09 -1.70 -15.31
C ALA A 92 -0.25 -1.49 -16.79
N ASN A 93 0.13 -2.45 -17.65
CA ASN A 93 -0.23 -2.40 -19.08
C ASN A 93 -1.74 -2.54 -19.26
N ASN A 94 -2.40 -3.46 -18.54
CA ASN A 94 -3.85 -3.60 -18.60
C ASN A 94 -4.56 -2.29 -18.18
N TYR A 95 -4.10 -1.64 -17.11
CA TYR A 95 -4.60 -0.33 -16.72
C TYR A 95 -4.37 0.72 -17.82
N ALA A 96 -3.16 0.77 -18.37
CA ALA A 96 -2.82 1.76 -19.39
C ALA A 96 -3.72 1.61 -20.65
N GLU A 97 -3.93 0.39 -21.12
CA GLU A 97 -4.82 0.12 -22.26
C GLU A 97 -6.29 0.42 -21.93
N ALA A 98 -6.76 0.05 -20.73
CA ALA A 98 -8.12 0.34 -20.30
C ALA A 98 -8.38 1.86 -20.16
N ILE A 99 -7.43 2.60 -19.62
CA ILE A 99 -7.50 4.07 -19.50
C ILE A 99 -7.57 4.73 -20.89
N LYS A 100 -6.73 4.30 -21.81
CA LYS A 100 -6.77 4.79 -23.20
C LYS A 100 -8.11 4.49 -23.88
N ALA A 101 -8.56 3.23 -23.83
CA ALA A 101 -9.76 2.76 -24.50
C ALA A 101 -11.04 3.40 -23.96
N SER A 102 -11.14 3.58 -22.63
CA SER A 102 -12.31 4.19 -21.96
C SER A 102 -12.36 5.70 -22.10
N GLY A 103 -11.22 6.35 -22.38
CA GLY A 103 -11.11 7.81 -22.47
C GLY A 103 -11.15 8.54 -21.13
N VAL A 104 -11.06 7.85 -19.98
CA VAL A 104 -10.99 8.47 -18.66
C VAL A 104 -9.76 9.37 -18.56
N LYS A 105 -9.92 10.55 -17.94
CA LYS A 105 -8.89 11.61 -17.92
C LYS A 105 -8.28 11.85 -16.53
N ARG A 106 -8.82 11.25 -15.47
CA ARG A 106 -8.35 11.40 -14.10
C ARG A 106 -8.05 10.05 -13.47
N VAL A 107 -6.82 9.86 -13.06
CA VAL A 107 -6.35 8.62 -12.39
C VAL A 107 -5.68 8.98 -11.08
N VAL A 108 -6.01 8.26 -10.01
CA VAL A 108 -5.25 8.24 -8.77
C VAL A 108 -4.72 6.83 -8.58
N HIS A 109 -3.40 6.67 -8.63
CA HIS A 109 -2.75 5.36 -8.53
C HIS A 109 -2.05 5.20 -7.19
N LEU A 110 -2.33 4.09 -6.49
CA LEU A 110 -1.62 3.73 -5.27
C LEU A 110 -0.26 3.14 -5.62
N SER A 111 0.76 3.92 -5.38
CA SER A 111 2.17 3.57 -5.52
C SER A 111 2.80 3.31 -4.14
N SER A 112 4.05 3.65 -3.94
CA SER A 112 4.79 3.45 -2.69
C SER A 112 5.84 4.54 -2.48
N ILE A 113 6.19 4.80 -1.22
CA ILE A 113 7.46 5.44 -0.88
C ILE A 113 8.60 4.73 -1.63
N GLY A 114 9.63 5.47 -2.05
CA GLY A 114 10.77 4.91 -2.77
C GLY A 114 10.54 4.61 -4.25
N ALA A 115 9.33 4.76 -4.80
CA ALA A 115 9.05 4.51 -6.23
C ALA A 115 9.81 5.45 -7.19
N HIS A 116 10.46 6.51 -6.68
CA HIS A 116 11.38 7.35 -7.46
C HIS A 116 12.74 6.68 -7.72
N MET A 117 13.13 5.72 -6.90
CA MET A 117 14.43 5.04 -6.99
C MET A 117 14.48 4.11 -8.20
N GLU A 118 15.61 4.12 -8.92
CA GLU A 118 15.78 3.31 -10.14
C GLU A 118 16.39 1.93 -9.85
N LYS A 119 17.00 1.78 -8.69
CA LYS A 119 17.68 0.58 -8.20
C LYS A 119 17.80 0.62 -6.68
N ASP A 120 18.29 -0.44 -6.10
CA ASP A 120 18.64 -0.56 -4.68
C ASP A 120 17.46 -0.30 -3.73
N SER A 121 16.22 -0.59 -4.18
CA SER A 121 14.99 -0.43 -3.40
C SER A 121 14.13 -1.71 -3.34
N GLY A 122 14.70 -2.82 -3.75
CA GLY A 122 14.09 -4.14 -3.64
C GLY A 122 12.70 -4.23 -4.26
N LEU A 123 11.71 -4.69 -3.50
CA LEU A 123 10.35 -4.85 -4.01
C LEU A 123 9.69 -3.55 -4.48
N ILE A 124 10.18 -2.39 -4.05
CA ILE A 124 9.63 -1.09 -4.49
C ILE A 124 9.85 -0.85 -5.99
N LEU A 125 10.85 -1.49 -6.59
CA LEU A 125 11.07 -1.43 -8.04
C LEU A 125 9.84 -1.86 -8.84
N ALA A 126 9.00 -2.74 -8.30
CA ALA A 126 7.75 -3.12 -8.92
C ALA A 126 6.78 -1.92 -9.03
N HIS A 127 6.64 -1.11 -7.97
CA HIS A 127 5.84 0.13 -8.01
C HIS A 127 6.40 1.16 -8.99
N ARG A 128 7.73 1.30 -9.04
CA ARG A 128 8.36 2.16 -10.05
C ARG A 128 8.01 1.73 -11.47
N GLN A 129 8.01 0.42 -11.78
CA GLN A 129 7.63 -0.06 -13.11
C GLN A 129 6.19 0.35 -13.47
N VAL A 130 5.28 0.31 -12.51
CA VAL A 130 3.90 0.75 -12.71
C VAL A 130 3.85 2.26 -13.00
N GLU A 131 4.53 3.09 -12.18
CA GLU A 131 4.59 4.54 -12.42
C GLU A 131 5.14 4.84 -13.81
N VAL A 132 6.24 4.21 -14.23
CA VAL A 132 6.87 4.42 -15.55
C VAL A 132 5.93 4.05 -16.70
N ILE A 133 5.11 3.00 -16.55
CA ILE A 133 4.15 2.60 -17.59
C ILE A 133 2.99 3.60 -17.66
N LEU A 134 2.41 3.96 -16.52
CA LEU A 134 1.28 4.88 -16.47
C LEU A 134 1.68 6.31 -16.86
N ASP A 135 2.92 6.71 -16.58
CA ASP A 135 3.46 8.04 -16.93
C ASP A 135 3.47 8.30 -18.45
N LYS A 136 3.49 7.26 -19.27
CA LYS A 136 3.43 7.37 -20.74
C LYS A 136 2.05 7.80 -21.28
N LEU A 137 1.03 7.88 -20.43
CA LEU A 137 -0.32 8.31 -20.80
C LEU A 137 -0.42 9.83 -20.89
N SER A 138 0.00 10.44 -22.00
CA SER A 138 0.14 11.90 -22.16
C SER A 138 -1.13 12.71 -21.88
N ASP A 139 -2.30 12.16 -22.23
CA ASP A 139 -3.60 12.87 -22.17
C ASP A 139 -4.40 12.58 -20.90
N VAL A 140 -3.76 12.04 -19.87
CA VAL A 140 -4.37 11.65 -18.59
C VAL A 140 -3.69 12.38 -17.45
N ASN A 141 -4.48 12.91 -16.54
CA ASN A 141 -3.99 13.54 -15.30
C ASN A 141 -3.85 12.45 -14.21
N ILE A 142 -2.63 12.24 -13.74
CA ILE A 142 -2.34 11.15 -12.80
C ILE A 142 -1.75 11.70 -11.51
N THR A 143 -2.32 11.28 -10.36
CA THR A 143 -1.66 11.41 -9.07
C THR A 143 -1.12 10.04 -8.65
N PHE A 144 0.18 9.96 -8.41
CA PHE A 144 0.82 8.80 -7.78
C PHE A 144 0.81 9.02 -6.26
N MET A 145 0.01 8.21 -5.56
CA MET A 145 -0.02 8.21 -4.11
C MET A 145 1.12 7.36 -3.60
N ARG A 146 2.04 7.94 -2.84
CA ARG A 146 3.20 7.24 -2.26
C ARG A 146 3.07 7.15 -0.74
N PRO A 147 2.26 6.20 -0.21
CA PRO A 147 2.20 5.96 1.22
C PRO A 147 3.53 5.41 1.72
N VAL A 148 3.79 5.67 3.00
CA VAL A 148 4.92 5.12 3.76
C VAL A 148 4.58 3.73 4.31
N GLY A 149 5.34 3.21 5.28
CA GLY A 149 5.10 1.91 5.88
C GLY A 149 3.71 1.78 6.50
N PHE A 150 2.96 0.73 6.16
CA PHE A 150 1.62 0.52 6.70
C PHE A 150 1.69 0.00 8.14
N TYR A 151 0.87 0.56 9.04
CA TYR A 151 0.78 0.08 10.42
C TYR A 151 0.52 -1.43 10.52
N TYR A 152 -0.37 -1.99 9.69
CA TYR A 152 -0.71 -3.41 9.77
C TYR A 152 0.47 -4.34 9.44
N ASN A 153 1.54 -3.87 8.81
CA ASN A 153 2.76 -4.66 8.61
C ASN A 153 3.42 -5.03 9.93
N LEU A 154 3.22 -4.19 10.98
CA LEU A 154 3.72 -4.46 12.33
C LEU A 154 3.09 -5.72 12.96
N LEU A 155 1.88 -6.12 12.53
CA LEU A 155 1.24 -7.35 12.98
C LEU A 155 2.07 -8.60 12.65
N GLY A 156 2.88 -8.53 11.59
CA GLY A 156 3.81 -9.61 11.20
C GLY A 156 4.89 -9.91 12.23
N PHE A 157 5.14 -9.00 13.19
CA PHE A 157 6.10 -9.23 14.28
C PHE A 157 5.49 -9.94 15.50
N ILE A 158 4.16 -10.11 15.57
CA ILE A 158 3.49 -10.76 16.71
C ILE A 158 4.06 -12.14 17.04
N PRO A 159 4.27 -13.06 16.08
CA PRO A 159 4.86 -14.36 16.39
C PRO A 159 6.25 -14.27 17.03
N MET A 160 7.08 -13.33 16.52
CA MET A 160 8.42 -13.11 17.06
C MET A 160 8.37 -12.53 18.48
N ILE A 161 7.51 -11.55 18.72
CA ILE A 161 7.32 -10.95 20.06
C ILE A 161 6.85 -12.01 21.05
N LYS A 162 5.94 -12.93 20.66
CA LYS A 162 5.48 -14.02 21.52
C LYS A 162 6.58 -15.01 21.84
N ASN A 163 7.38 -15.39 20.86
CA ASN A 163 8.38 -16.44 21.00
C ASN A 163 9.69 -15.97 21.60
N GLN A 164 10.09 -14.72 21.28
CA GLN A 164 11.42 -14.20 21.60
C GLN A 164 11.40 -12.94 22.49
N GLY A 165 10.25 -12.28 22.65
CA GLY A 165 10.12 -11.06 23.44
C GLY A 165 10.72 -9.81 22.81
N ILE A 166 11.06 -9.85 21.51
CA ILE A 166 11.67 -8.73 20.78
C ILE A 166 11.02 -8.56 19.39
N ILE A 167 11.27 -7.41 18.77
CA ILE A 167 11.14 -7.21 17.32
C ILE A 167 12.57 -7.28 16.77
N SER A 168 12.82 -8.05 15.71
CA SER A 168 14.12 -8.04 15.03
C SER A 168 13.97 -7.92 13.52
N ALA A 169 14.69 -6.97 12.94
CA ALA A 169 14.70 -6.71 11.50
C ALA A 169 16.05 -6.08 11.10
N ASN A 170 16.32 -6.03 9.80
CA ASN A 170 17.48 -5.32 9.25
C ASN A 170 17.25 -3.81 9.06
N TYR A 171 16.27 -3.27 9.76
CA TYR A 171 15.94 -1.84 9.88
C TYR A 171 15.27 -1.58 11.22
N GLY A 172 15.09 -0.34 11.58
CA GLY A 172 14.45 0.07 12.83
C GLY A 172 15.48 0.44 13.89
N ALA A 173 15.29 0.02 15.15
CA ALA A 173 16.06 0.53 16.28
C ALA A 173 16.03 2.06 16.31
N ASP A 174 17.12 2.74 16.01
CA ASP A 174 17.22 4.22 16.01
C ASP A 174 16.92 4.84 14.63
N ASP A 175 16.57 4.02 13.62
CA ASP A 175 16.18 4.55 12.31
C ASP A 175 14.86 5.30 12.40
N ASP A 176 14.76 6.42 11.69
CA ASP A 176 13.50 7.13 11.49
C ASP A 176 12.58 6.31 10.58
N LEU A 177 11.41 5.97 11.08
CA LEU A 177 10.37 5.23 10.36
C LEU A 177 9.14 6.12 10.22
N ALA A 178 8.55 6.07 9.04
CA ALA A 178 7.25 6.70 8.81
C ALA A 178 6.17 5.63 8.66
N TRP A 179 5.05 5.85 9.33
CA TRP A 179 3.92 4.92 9.38
C TRP A 179 2.65 5.58 8.85
N VAL A 180 1.77 4.77 8.27
CA VAL A 180 0.49 5.25 7.75
C VAL A 180 -0.65 4.26 8.00
N SER A 181 -1.81 4.82 8.34
CA SER A 181 -3.07 4.08 8.41
C SER A 181 -3.71 3.97 7.02
N PRO A 182 -4.27 2.81 6.65
CA PRO A 182 -5.11 2.69 5.46
C PRO A 182 -6.28 3.69 5.41
N ILE A 183 -6.81 4.09 6.56
CA ILE A 183 -7.88 5.10 6.67
C ILE A 183 -7.37 6.47 6.20
N ASP A 184 -6.17 6.87 6.62
CA ASP A 184 -5.58 8.15 6.21
C ASP A 184 -5.17 8.13 4.73
N ILE A 185 -4.78 6.96 4.19
CA ILE A 185 -4.57 6.80 2.75
C ILE A 185 -5.90 6.98 2.00
N ALA A 186 -6.96 6.33 2.46
CA ALA A 186 -8.29 6.44 1.84
C ALA A 186 -8.77 7.89 1.79
N ALA A 187 -8.65 8.63 2.90
CA ALA A 187 -9.00 10.04 2.97
C ALA A 187 -8.17 10.90 1.99
N ALA A 188 -6.85 10.66 1.91
CA ALA A 188 -5.97 11.36 0.97
C ALA A 188 -6.30 11.03 -0.49
N VAL A 189 -6.67 9.78 -0.81
CA VAL A 189 -7.11 9.36 -2.14
C VAL A 189 -8.45 10.00 -2.49
N ALA A 190 -9.41 10.04 -1.57
CA ALA A 190 -10.70 10.70 -1.79
C ALA A 190 -10.53 12.18 -2.13
N GLU A 191 -9.68 12.89 -1.37
CA GLU A 191 -9.34 14.29 -1.65
C GLU A 191 -8.71 14.47 -3.04
N GLU A 192 -7.78 13.59 -3.44
CA GLU A 192 -7.15 13.67 -4.76
C GLU A 192 -8.11 13.36 -5.91
N LEU A 193 -9.07 12.45 -5.72
CA LEU A 193 -10.08 12.16 -6.75
C LEU A 193 -11.00 13.37 -7.01
N GLU A 194 -11.28 14.16 -5.97
CA GLU A 194 -12.12 15.36 -6.04
C GLU A 194 -11.34 16.62 -6.48
N THR A 195 -10.02 16.62 -6.32
CA THR A 195 -9.17 17.79 -6.63
C THR A 195 -8.76 17.80 -8.11
N PRO A 196 -9.00 18.89 -8.84
CA PRO A 196 -8.49 19.05 -10.20
C PRO A 196 -6.96 19.03 -10.21
N VAL A 197 -6.39 18.20 -11.07
CA VAL A 197 -4.94 18.09 -11.29
C VAL A 197 -4.68 18.13 -12.78
N THR A 198 -3.60 18.81 -13.19
CA THR A 198 -3.12 18.81 -14.57
C THR A 198 -1.76 18.14 -14.65
N GLY A 199 -1.63 17.19 -15.58
CA GLY A 199 -0.40 16.44 -15.80
C GLY A 199 -0.13 15.40 -14.72
N ARG A 200 1.03 15.46 -14.08
CA ARG A 200 1.51 14.50 -13.08
C ARG A 200 1.65 15.14 -11.71
N LYS A 201 1.25 14.41 -10.69
CA LYS A 201 1.43 14.76 -9.29
C LYS A 201 1.92 13.55 -8.52
N VAL A 202 2.84 13.77 -7.60
CA VAL A 202 3.20 12.81 -6.56
C VAL A 202 2.67 13.34 -5.23
N ARG A 203 2.03 12.48 -4.43
CA ARG A 203 1.59 12.80 -3.08
C ARG A 203 2.02 11.72 -2.12
N TYR A 204 2.87 12.08 -1.17
CA TYR A 204 3.19 11.22 -0.04
C TYR A 204 2.05 11.22 0.97
N VAL A 205 1.86 10.10 1.67
CA VAL A 205 0.88 9.95 2.75
C VAL A 205 1.55 9.28 3.94
N ALA A 206 1.50 9.94 5.08
CA ALA A 206 2.02 9.46 6.35
C ALA A 206 1.06 9.85 7.48
N SER A 207 1.01 9.04 8.53
CA SER A 207 0.21 9.32 9.74
C SER A 207 1.09 9.71 10.92
N ASP A 208 2.28 9.12 11.01
CA ASP A 208 3.22 9.34 12.11
C ASP A 208 4.66 9.11 11.68
N GLU A 209 5.62 9.70 12.42
CA GLU A 209 7.06 9.42 12.31
C GLU A 209 7.61 9.13 13.69
N LEU A 210 8.29 8.01 13.82
CA LEU A 210 8.86 7.50 15.07
C LEU A 210 10.09 6.67 14.74
N THR A 211 11.02 6.57 15.68
CA THR A 211 12.06 5.55 15.56
C THR A 211 11.49 4.13 15.75
N GLY A 212 12.24 3.12 15.35
CA GLY A 212 11.90 1.73 15.65
C GLY A 212 11.74 1.47 17.15
N ASN A 213 12.63 2.05 17.97
CA ASN A 213 12.57 1.92 19.41
C ASN A 213 11.33 2.59 20.02
N GLU A 214 10.95 3.78 19.56
CA GLU A 214 9.72 4.45 20.00
C GLU A 214 8.48 3.64 19.57
N THR A 215 8.47 3.09 18.34
CA THR A 215 7.42 2.20 17.87
C THR A 215 7.31 0.96 18.76
N ALA A 216 8.43 0.30 19.06
CA ALA A 216 8.46 -0.87 19.94
C ALA A 216 7.96 -0.53 21.37
N SER A 217 8.35 0.61 21.92
CA SER A 217 7.89 1.08 23.22
C SER A 217 6.36 1.27 23.28
N ILE A 218 5.77 1.90 22.26
CA ILE A 218 4.32 2.11 22.18
C ILE A 218 3.58 0.78 22.07
N LEU A 219 4.03 -0.12 21.18
CA LEU A 219 3.42 -1.44 21.00
C LEU A 219 3.59 -2.29 22.26
N GLY A 220 4.78 -2.27 22.86
CA GLY A 220 5.11 -2.98 24.09
C GLY A 220 4.22 -2.58 25.25
N ALA A 221 4.03 -1.28 25.46
CA ALA A 221 3.12 -0.76 26.48
C ALA A 221 1.68 -1.27 26.28
N ALA A 222 1.20 -1.30 25.03
CA ALA A 222 -0.16 -1.74 24.71
C ALA A 222 -0.40 -3.24 24.98
N ILE A 223 0.64 -4.08 24.87
CA ILE A 223 0.54 -5.55 25.07
C ILE A 223 1.06 -6.00 26.45
N GLY A 224 1.38 -5.06 27.35
CA GLY A 224 1.88 -5.39 28.69
C GLY A 224 3.35 -5.85 28.72
N LYS A 225 4.15 -5.49 27.71
CA LYS A 225 5.60 -5.74 27.59
C LYS A 225 6.39 -4.43 27.46
N PRO A 226 6.49 -3.60 28.52
CA PRO A 226 7.09 -2.27 28.44
C PRO A 226 8.57 -2.29 28.02
N ASP A 227 9.25 -3.43 28.20
CA ASP A 227 10.67 -3.62 27.83
C ASP A 227 10.85 -4.15 26.41
N LEU A 228 9.80 -4.15 25.56
CA LEU A 228 9.89 -4.59 24.18
C LEU A 228 10.92 -3.75 23.41
N GLN A 229 11.89 -4.40 22.82
CA GLN A 229 12.97 -3.77 22.06
C GLN A 229 12.87 -4.08 20.57
N TRP A 230 13.35 -3.16 19.75
CA TRP A 230 13.60 -3.38 18.34
C TRP A 230 15.10 -3.61 18.11
N VAL A 231 15.46 -4.82 17.76
CA VAL A 231 16.85 -5.27 17.63
C VAL A 231 17.23 -5.28 16.15
N LEU A 232 18.27 -4.54 15.79
CA LEU A 232 18.81 -4.55 14.45
C LEU A 232 19.62 -5.85 14.22
N ILE A 233 19.34 -6.53 13.11
CA ILE A 233 20.03 -7.74 12.67
C ILE A 233 20.62 -7.52 11.28
N SER A 234 21.57 -8.37 10.87
CA SER A 234 22.15 -8.28 9.54
C SER A 234 21.17 -8.67 8.43
N ASP A 235 21.43 -8.19 7.21
CA ASP A 235 20.66 -8.56 6.00
C ASP A 235 20.63 -10.07 5.79
N GLU A 236 21.75 -10.76 6.01
CA GLU A 236 21.83 -12.20 5.90
C GLU A 236 20.94 -12.92 6.92
N GLN A 237 20.95 -12.49 8.19
CA GLN A 237 20.06 -13.03 9.22
C GLN A 237 18.60 -12.80 8.86
N ARG A 238 18.25 -11.59 8.37
CA ARG A 238 16.89 -11.28 7.96
C ARG A 238 16.45 -12.15 6.79
N ARG A 239 17.30 -12.36 5.79
CA ARG A 239 17.05 -13.22 4.64
C ARG A 239 16.71 -14.65 5.08
N LEU A 240 17.57 -15.24 5.92
CA LEU A 240 17.34 -16.61 6.43
C LEU A 240 16.02 -16.75 7.20
N ILE A 241 15.63 -15.73 7.98
CA ILE A 241 14.35 -15.72 8.69
C ILE A 241 13.19 -15.72 7.68
N LEU A 242 13.21 -14.86 6.67
CA LEU A 242 12.14 -14.76 5.67
C LEU A 242 12.01 -16.05 4.86
N GLU A 243 13.11 -16.63 4.43
CA GLU A 243 13.13 -17.92 3.72
C GLU A 243 12.62 -19.08 4.60
N SER A 244 12.90 -19.05 5.92
CA SER A 244 12.39 -20.06 6.84
C SER A 244 10.87 -20.04 7.00
N PHE A 245 10.23 -18.91 6.70
CA PHE A 245 8.77 -18.79 6.62
C PHE A 245 8.18 -19.21 5.26
N GLY A 246 9.00 -19.70 4.35
CA GLY A 246 8.58 -20.18 3.03
C GLY A 246 8.37 -19.09 1.99
N LEU A 247 8.92 -17.87 2.19
CA LEU A 247 8.87 -16.86 1.16
C LEU A 247 9.73 -17.28 -0.05
N ASN A 248 9.26 -16.96 -1.23
CA ASN A 248 10.06 -17.04 -2.46
C ASN A 248 11.41 -16.33 -2.24
N PRO A 249 12.55 -16.97 -2.57
CA PRO A 249 13.89 -16.40 -2.32
C PRO A 249 14.11 -15.02 -2.96
N THR A 250 13.55 -14.78 -4.16
CA THR A 250 13.63 -13.47 -4.83
C THR A 250 12.85 -12.42 -4.08
N ILE A 251 11.67 -12.77 -3.56
CA ILE A 251 10.86 -11.88 -2.72
C ILE A 251 11.55 -11.61 -1.38
N ALA A 252 12.13 -12.63 -0.74
CA ALA A 252 12.88 -12.47 0.50
C ALA A 252 14.09 -11.54 0.30
N ALA A 253 14.87 -11.73 -0.76
CA ALA A 253 15.99 -10.86 -1.11
C ALA A 253 15.52 -9.41 -1.37
N GLY A 254 14.45 -9.23 -2.15
CA GLY A 254 13.88 -7.91 -2.42
C GLY A 254 13.33 -7.20 -1.18
N LEU A 255 12.75 -7.93 -0.21
CA LEU A 255 12.35 -7.36 1.08
C LEU A 255 13.58 -6.91 1.90
N VAL A 256 14.62 -7.72 1.94
CA VAL A 256 15.87 -7.36 2.65
C VAL A 256 16.48 -6.10 2.06
N GLU A 257 16.60 -6.02 0.73
CA GLU A 257 17.12 -4.83 0.04
C GLU A 257 16.26 -3.59 0.30
N MET A 258 14.94 -3.72 0.25
CA MET A 258 14.01 -2.63 0.56
C MET A 258 14.23 -2.10 1.98
N PHE A 259 14.37 -2.98 2.96
CA PHE A 259 14.60 -2.59 4.35
C PHE A 259 16.03 -2.09 4.61
N ALA A 260 17.03 -2.58 3.86
CA ALA A 260 18.37 -1.98 3.87
C ALA A 260 18.35 -0.54 3.34
N ALA A 261 17.57 -0.26 2.30
CA ALA A 261 17.35 1.11 1.82
C ALA A 261 16.61 1.99 2.85
N GLN A 262 15.72 1.41 3.66
CA GLN A 262 15.11 2.11 4.81
C GLN A 262 16.17 2.42 5.87
N HIS A 263 16.98 1.44 6.26
CA HIS A 263 18.04 1.58 7.28
C HIS A 263 19.09 2.62 6.88
N SER A 264 19.49 2.66 5.61
CA SER A 264 20.43 3.67 5.11
C SER A 264 19.83 5.08 4.97
N GLY A 265 18.51 5.22 5.12
CA GLY A 265 17.78 6.47 4.89
C GLY A 265 17.49 6.79 3.42
N ALA A 266 18.02 6.02 2.47
CA ALA A 266 17.85 6.27 1.03
C ALA A 266 16.36 6.27 0.61
N LEU A 267 15.57 5.39 1.19
CA LEU A 267 14.13 5.30 0.92
C LEU A 267 13.39 6.58 1.34
N MET A 268 13.87 7.27 2.35
CA MET A 268 13.24 8.45 2.95
C MET A 268 13.64 9.78 2.32
N GLU A 269 14.67 9.83 1.47
CA GLU A 269 15.22 11.10 0.95
C GLU A 269 14.19 11.95 0.21
N ASP A 270 13.47 11.37 -0.75
CA ASP A 270 12.46 12.10 -1.52
C ASP A 270 11.21 12.41 -0.68
N TYR A 271 10.87 11.53 0.25
CA TYR A 271 9.80 11.76 1.21
C TYR A 271 10.07 13.00 2.07
N TYR A 272 11.28 13.18 2.59
CA TYR A 272 11.63 14.36 3.41
C TYR A 272 11.61 15.67 2.61
N ARG A 273 11.93 15.61 1.32
CA ARG A 273 11.81 16.79 0.42
C ARG A 273 10.35 17.17 0.15
N ASN A 274 9.44 16.20 0.25
CA ASN A 274 8.02 16.33 -0.07
C ASN A 274 7.12 15.92 1.10
N LYS A 275 7.54 16.22 2.33
CA LYS A 275 6.90 15.79 3.55
C LYS A 275 5.41 16.19 3.60
N PRO A 276 4.49 15.22 3.79
CA PRO A 276 3.05 15.52 3.83
C PRO A 276 2.62 16.09 5.17
N VAL A 277 1.43 16.66 5.19
CA VAL A 277 0.68 16.83 6.45
C VAL A 277 0.26 15.44 6.93
N PHE A 278 0.54 15.15 8.19
CA PHE A 278 0.24 13.84 8.77
C PHE A 278 -1.25 13.59 8.90
N GLY A 279 -1.63 12.34 8.65
CA GLY A 279 -2.95 11.82 8.89
C GLY A 279 -3.35 11.82 10.37
N LYS A 280 -4.58 11.42 10.63
CA LYS A 280 -5.20 11.52 11.97
C LYS A 280 -4.90 10.33 12.86
N VAL A 281 -4.74 9.13 12.29
CA VAL A 281 -4.53 7.89 13.03
C VAL A 281 -3.08 7.78 13.48
N LYS A 282 -2.83 7.84 14.78
CA LYS A 282 -1.47 7.78 15.33
C LYS A 282 -1.07 6.36 15.73
N THR A 283 0.21 6.13 15.91
CA THR A 283 0.76 4.82 16.35
C THR A 283 0.09 4.34 17.63
N VAL A 284 -0.22 5.25 18.57
CA VAL A 284 -0.94 4.91 19.81
C VAL A 284 -2.38 4.42 19.57
N ASP A 285 -3.02 4.84 18.48
CA ASP A 285 -4.35 4.36 18.10
C ASP A 285 -4.26 2.97 17.48
N PHE A 286 -3.31 2.76 16.58
CA PHE A 286 -3.02 1.45 16.00
C PHE A 286 -2.57 0.43 17.06
N ALA A 287 -1.85 0.86 18.10
CA ALA A 287 -1.40 -0.01 19.19
C ALA A 287 -2.56 -0.73 19.92
N LYS A 288 -3.77 -0.15 19.90
CA LYS A 288 -4.98 -0.79 20.45
C LYS A 288 -5.42 -1.97 19.58
N GLU A 289 -5.39 -1.80 18.26
CA GLU A 289 -5.66 -2.89 17.31
C GLU A 289 -4.59 -3.97 17.40
N PHE A 290 -3.32 -3.58 17.45
CA PHE A 290 -2.19 -4.48 17.63
C PHE A 290 -2.35 -5.35 18.89
N ALA A 291 -2.70 -4.75 20.03
CA ALA A 291 -2.95 -5.46 21.28
C ALA A 291 -4.14 -6.43 21.16
N ALA A 292 -5.22 -6.01 20.50
CA ALA A 292 -6.37 -6.88 20.29
C ALA A 292 -6.02 -8.13 19.46
N VAL A 293 -5.18 -7.99 18.42
CA VAL A 293 -4.69 -9.14 17.63
C VAL A 293 -3.70 -9.98 18.43
N TYR A 294 -2.78 -9.34 19.17
CA TYR A 294 -1.79 -10.01 20.01
C TYR A 294 -2.43 -10.94 21.05
N HIS A 295 -3.52 -10.51 21.70
CA HIS A 295 -4.19 -11.30 22.75
C HIS A 295 -5.21 -12.32 22.22
N LYS A 296 -5.65 -12.23 20.96
CA LYS A 296 -6.55 -13.21 20.34
C LYS A 296 -5.86 -14.51 19.93
N ASN A 297 -4.60 -14.46 19.63
CA ASN A 297 -3.75 -15.58 19.19
C ASN A 297 -2.88 -16.07 20.36
#